data_8ecbfec2dae992eecd77c07f1244f747
#
_entry.id   8ecbfec2dae992eecd77c07f1244f747
#
_cell.length_a   1.000
_cell.length_b   1.000
_cell.length_c   1.000
_cell.angle_alpha   90.00
_cell.angle_beta   90.00
_cell.angle_gamma   90.00
#
_symmetry.space_group_name_H-M   'P 1'
#
loop_
_entity.id
_entity.type
_entity.pdbx_description
1 polymer ?
#
loop_
_entity_poly.entity_id
_entity_poly.type
_entity_poly.pdbx_seq_one_letter_code
_entity_poly.pdbx_strand_id
1 'polypeptide(L)'
;CALPICAMVKPIYKILADAAYDAAKSEGHFVGTADDLRDGFIHFSAGHQVAETLAKHYPGQEELVLLLVDPDRLGPALKWEESRCGDLFPHLYGPLELNAVVAEAPLELDDDDLHILPEGVA
;
A
#
# COMPACT_ATOMS: atom_id res chain seq x y z
N CYS A 1 -5.39 -14.65 -21.43
CA CYS A 1 -5.55 -14.35 -21.07
C CYS A 1 -5.77 -14.05 -21.06
N ALA A 2 -5.93 -14.05 -21.20
CA ALA A 2 -6.18 -13.53 -20.95
C ALA A 2 -6.11 -13.09 -20.74
N LEU A 3 -6.06 -12.79 -20.91
CA LEU A 3 -5.97 -12.23 -20.45
C LEU A 3 -5.71 -11.80 -20.10
N PRO A 4 -5.55 -11.68 -20.45
CA PRO A 4 -5.22 -11.10 -19.91
C PRO A 4 -5.10 -10.93 -19.31
N ILE A 5 -5.23 -11.03 -19.11
CA ILE A 5 -5.03 -10.85 -18.38
C ILE A 5 -4.43 -11.12 -18.00
N CYS A 6 -4.62 -11.54 -18.22
CA CYS A 6 -3.84 -11.90 -17.92
C CYS A 6 -2.84 -11.73 -17.59
N ALA A 7 -2.52 -12.17 -17.96
CA ALA A 7 -1.21 -11.69 -17.50
C ALA A 7 -1.37 -10.52 -16.57
N MET A 8 -2.22 -10.72 -15.71
CA MET A 8 -2.52 -9.70 -14.72
C MET A 8 -1.42 -9.60 -13.72
N VAL A 9 -0.83 -8.42 -13.61
CA VAL A 9 0.10 -8.14 -12.54
C VAL A 9 -0.71 -7.87 -11.29
N LYS A 10 -0.37 -8.53 -10.21
CA LYS A 10 -1.08 -8.33 -8.95
C LYS A 10 -0.77 -6.97 -8.38
N PRO A 11 -1.79 -6.23 -7.93
CA PRO A 11 -1.54 -4.93 -7.33
C PRO A 11 -0.82 -5.05 -5.99
N ILE A 12 -0.15 -3.96 -5.60
CA ILE A 12 0.38 -3.82 -4.26
C ILE A 12 -0.40 -2.70 -3.57
N TYR A 13 -0.28 -2.65 -2.26
CA TYR A 13 -1.14 -1.78 -1.46
C TYR A 13 -0.31 -0.92 -0.51
N LYS A 14 -0.72 0.33 -0.36
CA LYS A 14 -0.12 1.24 0.62
C LYS A 14 -1.20 1.72 1.57
N ILE A 15 -0.92 1.64 2.86
CA ILE A 15 -1.80 2.14 3.91
C ILE A 15 -1.21 3.45 4.42
N LEU A 16 -2.03 4.50 4.44
CA LEU A 16 -1.57 5.76 5.01
C LEU A 16 -2.75 6.56 5.55
N ALA A 17 -2.43 7.57 6.36
CA ALA A 17 -3.45 8.44 6.90
C ALA A 17 -4.06 9.29 5.78
N ASP A 18 -5.36 9.57 5.88
CA ASP A 18 -6.05 10.41 4.90
C ASP A 18 -5.35 11.74 4.70
N ALA A 19 -4.89 12.37 5.79
CA ALA A 19 -4.22 13.66 5.71
C ALA A 19 -2.90 13.57 4.94
N ALA A 20 -2.18 12.46 5.10
CA ALA A 20 -0.93 12.25 4.37
C ALA A 20 -1.19 12.09 2.87
N TYR A 21 -2.27 11.39 2.52
CA TYR A 21 -2.64 11.22 1.13
C TYR A 21 -3.09 12.55 0.51
N ASP A 22 -3.87 13.33 1.26
CA ASP A 22 -4.30 14.65 0.79
C ASP A 22 -3.10 15.55 0.49
N ALA A 23 -2.09 15.53 1.36
CA ALA A 23 -0.87 16.30 1.14
C ALA A 23 -0.13 15.81 -0.10
N ALA A 24 -0.07 14.50 -0.30
CA ALA A 24 0.59 13.93 -1.48
C ALA A 24 -0.13 14.32 -2.76
N LYS A 25 -1.47 14.38 -2.73
CA LYS A 25 -2.21 14.79 -3.92
C LYS A 25 -1.91 16.21 -4.33
N SER A 26 -1.64 17.09 -3.36
CA SER A 26 -1.26 18.47 -3.66
C SER A 26 0.14 18.54 -4.27
N GLU A 27 1.01 17.61 -3.93
CA GLU A 27 2.39 17.58 -4.42
C GLU A 27 2.52 16.81 -5.74
N GLY A 28 1.59 15.91 -6.03
CA GLY A 28 1.64 15.04 -7.20
C GLY A 28 2.42 13.74 -6.97
N HIS A 29 3.04 13.58 -5.81
CA HIS A 29 3.79 12.37 -5.45
C HIS A 29 3.85 12.22 -3.94
N PHE A 30 4.20 11.02 -3.48
CA PHE A 30 4.31 10.70 -2.07
C PHE A 30 5.74 10.23 -1.78
N VAL A 31 6.40 10.85 -0.81
CA VAL A 31 7.79 10.55 -0.51
C VAL A 31 7.97 9.57 0.65
N GLY A 32 6.90 9.25 1.36
CA GLY A 32 6.94 8.27 2.44
C GLY A 32 6.41 8.80 3.75
N THR A 33 6.05 7.86 4.63
CA THR A 33 5.71 8.18 6.02
C THR A 33 7.01 8.37 6.81
N ALA A 34 6.90 8.69 8.10
CA ALA A 34 8.07 8.78 8.96
C ALA A 34 8.86 7.46 8.98
N ASP A 35 8.14 6.32 9.03
CA ASP A 35 8.79 5.01 9.01
C ASP A 35 9.48 4.75 7.68
N ASP A 36 8.83 5.15 6.58
CA ASP A 36 9.41 4.98 5.25
C ASP A 36 10.71 5.77 5.12
N LEU A 37 10.69 7.03 5.58
CA LEU A 37 11.87 7.90 5.50
C LEU A 37 13.00 7.39 6.38
N ARG A 38 12.66 6.86 7.55
CA ARG A 38 13.66 6.28 8.45
C ARG A 38 14.34 5.08 7.82
N ASP A 39 13.57 4.22 7.14
CA ASP A 39 14.10 2.98 6.58
C ASP A 39 14.70 3.15 5.18
N GLY A 40 14.43 4.27 4.53
CA GLY A 40 15.02 4.57 3.22
C GLY A 40 14.24 4.04 2.02
N PHE A 41 13.01 3.54 2.23
CA PHE A 41 12.16 3.07 1.15
C PHE A 41 10.70 3.14 1.59
N ILE A 42 9.78 3.21 0.62
CA ILE A 42 8.36 3.21 0.91
C ILE A 42 7.89 1.77 1.06
N HIS A 43 7.23 1.47 2.17
CA HIS A 43 6.72 0.13 2.48
C HIS A 43 5.36 -0.09 1.83
N PHE A 44 5.21 -1.23 1.16
CA PHE A 44 3.94 -1.67 0.58
C PHE A 44 3.60 -3.06 1.10
N SER A 45 2.40 -3.53 0.79
CA SER A 45 1.95 -4.88 1.13
C SER A 45 1.34 -5.53 -0.10
N ALA A 46 1.54 -6.82 -0.25
CA ALA A 46 0.77 -7.61 -1.20
C ALA A 46 -0.64 -7.80 -0.63
N GLY A 47 -1.60 -8.20 -1.46
CA GLY A 47 -2.98 -8.33 -1.02
C GLY A 47 -3.14 -9.19 0.22
N HIS A 48 -2.48 -10.35 0.27
CA HIS A 48 -2.60 -11.27 1.39
C HIS A 48 -1.91 -10.76 2.67
N GLN A 49 -1.15 -9.68 2.58
CA GLN A 49 -0.42 -9.13 3.72
C GLN A 49 -1.13 -7.93 4.37
N VAL A 50 -2.14 -7.36 3.69
CA VAL A 50 -2.76 -6.12 4.15
C VAL A 50 -3.39 -6.26 5.54
N ALA A 51 -4.16 -7.31 5.76
CA ALA A 51 -4.84 -7.50 7.04
C ALA A 51 -3.85 -7.61 8.19
N GLU A 52 -2.77 -8.37 8.01
CA GLU A 52 -1.75 -8.52 9.04
C GLU A 52 -1.01 -7.20 9.30
N THR A 53 -0.70 -6.47 8.25
CA THR A 53 -0.03 -5.18 8.39
C THR A 53 -0.91 -4.20 9.18
N LEU A 54 -2.21 -4.18 8.90
CA LEU A 54 -3.14 -3.33 9.65
C LEU A 54 -3.18 -3.73 11.12
N ALA A 55 -3.25 -5.03 11.39
CA ALA A 55 -3.34 -5.51 12.78
C ALA A 55 -2.07 -5.21 13.57
N LYS A 56 -0.90 -5.26 12.92
CA LYS A 56 0.38 -5.05 13.61
C LYS A 56 0.76 -3.59 13.76
N HIS A 57 0.49 -2.77 12.75
CA HIS A 57 1.00 -1.40 12.71
C HIS A 57 -0.07 -0.34 12.89
N TYR A 58 -1.34 -0.67 12.70
CA TYR A 58 -2.42 0.30 12.74
C TYR A 58 -3.62 -0.16 13.56
N PRO A 59 -3.43 -0.90 14.68
CA PRO A 59 -4.58 -1.45 15.40
C PRO A 59 -5.53 -0.35 15.88
N GLY A 60 -6.80 -0.45 15.49
CA GLY A 60 -7.83 0.48 15.92
C GLY A 60 -7.70 1.89 15.38
N GLN A 61 -6.77 2.13 14.46
CA GLN A 61 -6.53 3.48 13.94
C GLN A 61 -7.57 3.85 12.89
N GLU A 62 -8.15 5.04 13.05
CA GLU A 62 -9.14 5.56 12.11
C GLU A 62 -8.50 6.49 11.09
N GLU A 63 -9.30 6.92 10.11
CA GLU A 63 -8.90 7.89 9.09
C GLU A 63 -7.71 7.43 8.27
N LEU A 64 -7.76 6.16 7.88
CA LEU A 64 -6.77 5.56 6.98
C LEU A 64 -7.37 5.35 5.60
N VAL A 65 -6.49 5.39 4.59
CA VAL A 65 -6.86 5.07 3.22
C VAL A 65 -5.96 3.95 2.72
N LEU A 66 -6.54 3.07 1.92
CA LEU A 66 -5.81 2.00 1.25
C LEU A 66 -5.64 2.39 -0.21
N LEU A 67 -4.39 2.47 -0.67
CA LEU A 67 -4.09 2.77 -2.06
C LEU A 67 -3.77 1.48 -2.79
N LEU A 68 -4.40 1.30 -3.94
CA LEU A 68 -4.12 0.17 -4.83
C LEU A 68 -3.17 0.68 -5.89
N VAL A 69 -1.99 0.08 -5.99
CA VAL A 69 -0.90 0.59 -6.82
C VAL A 69 -0.50 -0.46 -7.85
N ASP A 70 -0.28 0.00 -9.08
CA ASP A 70 0.19 -0.86 -10.16
C ASP A 70 1.71 -0.97 -10.09
N PRO A 71 2.26 -2.15 -9.70
CA PRO A 71 3.71 -2.28 -9.54
C PRO A 71 4.48 -2.10 -10.84
N ASP A 72 3.87 -2.36 -11.99
CA ASP A 72 4.54 -2.17 -13.28
C ASP A 72 4.87 -0.71 -13.55
N ARG A 73 4.11 0.21 -12.96
CA ARG A 73 4.34 1.63 -13.16
C ARG A 73 5.44 2.18 -12.27
N LEU A 74 5.93 1.37 -11.34
CA LEU A 74 6.97 1.79 -10.41
C LEU A 74 8.38 1.49 -10.94
N GLY A 75 8.50 0.55 -11.86
CA GLY A 75 9.75 0.24 -12.51
C GLY A 75 10.79 -0.41 -11.59
N PRO A 76 12.09 -0.27 -11.91
CA PRO A 76 13.14 -0.99 -11.20
C PRO A 76 13.39 -0.50 -9.76
N ALA A 77 12.82 0.62 -9.37
CA ALA A 77 12.95 1.10 -7.99
C ALA A 77 12.14 0.25 -7.01
N LEU A 78 11.17 -0.53 -7.52
CA LEU A 78 10.40 -1.44 -6.68
C LEU A 78 11.15 -2.76 -6.52
N LYS A 79 11.38 -3.15 -5.27
CA LYS A 79 12.06 -4.40 -4.97
C LYS A 79 11.25 -5.21 -3.97
N TRP A 80 11.24 -6.53 -4.16
CA TRP A 80 10.60 -7.44 -3.21
C TRP A 80 11.69 -7.97 -2.29
N GLU A 81 11.58 -7.66 -1.00
CA GLU A 81 12.61 -7.96 -0.03
C GLU A 81 12.04 -8.65 1.18
N GLU A 82 12.83 -9.48 1.84
CA GLU A 82 12.39 -10.16 3.05
C GLU A 82 12.14 -9.17 4.17
N SER A 83 11.06 -9.41 4.91
CA SER A 83 10.71 -8.66 6.08
C SER A 83 10.16 -9.64 7.11
N ARG A 84 9.07 -9.34 7.79
CA ARG A 84 8.54 -10.19 8.85
C ARG A 84 8.47 -11.67 8.46
N CYS A 85 9.01 -12.54 9.31
CA CYS A 85 8.91 -14.00 9.17
C CYS A 85 9.41 -14.53 7.82
N GLY A 86 10.30 -13.80 7.16
CA GLY A 86 10.87 -14.23 5.89
C GLY A 86 10.00 -13.98 4.68
N ASP A 87 8.82 -13.38 4.86
CA ASP A 87 7.95 -13.03 3.74
C ASP A 87 8.53 -11.87 2.95
N LEU A 88 8.31 -11.91 1.63
CA LEU A 88 8.73 -10.81 0.76
C LEU A 88 7.67 -9.72 0.76
N PHE A 89 8.11 -8.48 0.98
CA PHE A 89 7.25 -7.31 0.90
C PHE A 89 7.77 -6.37 -0.18
N PRO A 90 6.89 -5.68 -0.90
CA PRO A 90 7.35 -4.73 -1.90
C PRO A 90 7.84 -3.44 -1.25
N HIS A 91 9.05 -3.03 -1.60
CA HIS A 91 9.68 -1.81 -1.10
C HIS A 91 10.05 -0.93 -2.28
N LEU A 92 9.64 0.33 -2.25
CA LEU A 92 9.92 1.28 -3.33
C LEU A 92 11.04 2.21 -2.92
N TYR A 93 12.13 2.19 -3.69
CA TYR A 93 13.30 3.03 -3.44
C TYR A 93 13.23 4.30 -4.28
N GLY A 94 12.24 5.12 -3.98
CA GLY A 94 12.00 6.38 -4.67
C GLY A 94 10.62 6.91 -4.33
N PRO A 95 10.26 8.08 -4.82
CA PRO A 95 8.93 8.62 -4.55
C PRO A 95 7.85 7.82 -5.27
N LEU A 96 6.67 7.76 -4.66
CA LEU A 96 5.51 7.14 -5.29
C LEU A 96 4.82 8.20 -6.13
N GLU A 97 4.86 8.02 -7.45
CA GLU A 97 4.14 8.89 -8.36
C GLU A 97 2.66 8.53 -8.31
N LEU A 98 1.79 9.51 -8.14
CA LEU A 98 0.38 9.21 -7.94
C LEU A 98 -0.30 8.63 -9.17
N ASN A 99 0.31 8.77 -10.35
CA ASN A 99 -0.22 8.11 -11.55
C ASN A 99 -0.10 6.59 -11.49
N ALA A 100 0.66 6.06 -10.54
CA ALA A 100 0.73 4.61 -10.31
C ALA A 100 -0.40 4.12 -9.40
N VAL A 101 -1.11 5.03 -8.73
CA VAL A 101 -2.24 4.71 -7.87
C VAL A 101 -3.46 4.55 -8.77
N VAL A 102 -4.00 3.33 -8.84
CA VAL A 102 -5.13 3.03 -9.75
C VAL A 102 -6.47 3.06 -9.04
N ALA A 103 -6.47 2.99 -7.71
CA ALA A 103 -7.71 3.10 -6.93
C ALA A 103 -7.36 3.41 -5.48
N GLU A 104 -8.35 3.95 -4.76
CA GLU A 104 -8.21 4.21 -3.33
C GLU A 104 -9.51 3.85 -2.64
N ALA A 105 -9.42 3.48 -1.37
CA ALA A 105 -10.59 3.14 -0.58
C ALA A 105 -10.37 3.52 0.88
N PRO A 106 -11.36 4.12 1.53
CA PRO A 106 -11.25 4.40 2.95
C PRO A 106 -11.25 3.09 3.74
N LEU A 107 -10.51 3.06 4.84
CA LEU A 107 -10.47 1.90 5.73
C LEU A 107 -11.25 2.25 6.98
N GLU A 108 -12.43 1.64 7.14
CA GLU A 108 -13.28 1.88 8.28
C GLU A 108 -13.13 0.74 9.28
N LEU A 109 -13.49 1.01 10.52
CA LEU A 109 -13.42 0.01 11.58
C LEU A 109 -14.78 -0.65 11.78
N ASP A 110 -14.76 -1.95 12.09
CA ASP A 110 -15.99 -2.66 12.47
C ASP A 110 -16.20 -2.52 13.98
N ASP A 111 -17.18 -3.24 14.52
CA ASP A 111 -17.54 -3.16 15.94
C ASP A 111 -16.43 -3.64 16.87
N ASP A 112 -15.49 -4.41 16.36
CA ASP A 112 -14.36 -4.93 17.13
C ASP A 112 -13.09 -4.11 16.93
N ASP A 113 -13.21 -2.93 16.31
CA ASP A 113 -12.09 -2.05 15.98
C ASP A 113 -11.10 -2.69 15.00
N LEU A 114 -11.61 -3.58 14.13
CA LEU A 114 -10.81 -4.16 13.06
C LEU A 114 -11.14 -3.45 11.75
N HIS A 115 -10.12 -3.28 10.91
CA HIS A 115 -10.33 -2.59 9.64
C HIS A 115 -11.09 -3.47 8.65
N ILE A 116 -12.09 -2.86 8.01
CA ILE A 116 -12.88 -3.53 6.98
C ILE A 116 -12.16 -3.36 5.65
N LEU A 117 -11.74 -4.48 5.04
CA LEU A 117 -11.03 -4.43 3.78
C LEU A 117 -12.00 -4.31 2.61
N PRO A 118 -11.65 -3.52 1.58
CA PRO A 118 -12.45 -3.48 0.36
C PRO A 118 -12.52 -4.84 -0.30
N GLU A 119 -13.59 -5.08 -1.05
CA GLU A 119 -13.74 -6.30 -1.82
C GLU A 119 -12.59 -6.44 -2.82
N GLY A 120 -12.07 -7.64 -2.94
CA GLY A 120 -10.98 -7.92 -3.87
C GLY A 120 -9.59 -7.83 -3.27
N VAL A 121 -9.46 -7.35 -2.06
CA VAL A 121 -8.18 -7.35 -1.34
C VAL A 121 -8.04 -8.70 -0.66
N ALA A 122 -7.07 -9.48 -1.05
CA ALA A 122 -6.95 -10.84 -0.54
C ALA A 122 -5.56 -11.14 -0.04
#